data_c6c7c7a2d77f77edf91410a55638fe93
#
_entry.id   c6c7c7a2d77f77edf91410a55638fe93
#
_cell.length_a   1.000
_cell.length_b   1.000
_cell.length_c   1.000
_cell.angle_alpha   90.00
_cell.angle_beta   90.00
_cell.angle_gamma   90.00
#
_symmetry.space_group_name_H-M   'P 1'
#
loop_
_entity.id
_entity.type
_entity.pdbx_description
1 polymer ?
#
loop_
_entity_poly.entity_id
_entity_poly.type
_entity_poly.pdbx_seq_one_letter_code
_entity_poly.pdbx_strand_id
1 'polypeptide(L)'
;MTDNRQKPIDFTEIASLLWGERKFIIKTCVVVLVFAIVYAFSLPRTYTVGVTLAPEASNSSLTGSIGALADMAGLGFGGATGDAIYPEIYPELIGSKEFLVDLFPTPVKLLNGDIQTTLYDYQRKHQKIAWWMYSVVWANKFVKWMKGKPANTGNGTGGINPFMLTKEQSAIADAVKANIMCTVDKKTGVITLRYTAQDPLVAATMVNVIKDKLQEHIVEYRTCKARNDLKYFEALCDEARADYIKAQEIFAAFSDSHKGAMLQSVAMQMSRLENDVMLAQQNYSQASQQLQLTRAKLQENTPAFAVLSGASVPLKPSAPRRMFMVLALVMMGAFGASAYVYVKDLLQKN
;
A
#
# COMPACT_ATOMS: atom_id res chain seq x y z
N MET A 1 14.31 55.19 36.94
CA MET A 1 15.07 54.00 36.66
C MET A 1 14.55 52.87 37.51
N THR A 2 13.59 52.12 37.02
CA THR A 2 13.01 50.96 37.71
C THR A 2 13.91 49.75 37.48
N ASP A 3 14.61 49.35 38.55
CA ASP A 3 15.48 48.18 38.60
C ASP A 3 14.63 46.93 38.46
N ASN A 4 14.48 46.43 37.22
CA ASN A 4 13.79 45.21 36.89
C ASN A 4 14.75 44.03 37.06
N ARG A 5 15.19 43.77 38.30
CA ARG A 5 15.89 42.53 38.64
C ARG A 5 14.92 41.39 38.57
N GLN A 6 14.98 40.65 37.50
CA GLN A 6 14.36 39.32 37.43
C GLN A 6 14.89 38.48 38.60
N LYS A 7 14.05 38.28 39.61
CA LYS A 7 14.37 37.40 40.74
C LYS A 7 14.65 36.00 40.16
N PRO A 8 15.78 35.37 40.48
CA PRO A 8 16.07 34.01 40.09
C PRO A 8 14.91 33.13 40.60
N ILE A 9 14.46 32.21 39.78
CA ILE A 9 13.41 31.25 40.13
C ILE A 9 14.01 30.29 41.16
N ASP A 10 13.65 30.49 42.43
CA ASP A 10 14.09 29.62 43.53
C ASP A 10 13.22 28.37 43.57
N PHE A 11 13.75 27.24 43.10
CA PHE A 11 13.09 25.95 43.14
C PHE A 11 12.69 25.50 44.54
N THR A 12 13.39 25.95 45.56
CA THR A 12 13.06 25.66 46.97
C THR A 12 11.80 26.39 47.44
N GLU A 13 11.56 27.62 46.96
CA GLU A 13 10.37 28.39 47.24
C GLU A 13 9.14 27.74 46.57
N ILE A 14 9.27 27.29 45.33
CA ILE A 14 8.23 26.57 44.63
C ILE A 14 7.88 25.23 45.31
N ALA A 15 8.89 24.49 45.75
CA ALA A 15 8.68 23.21 46.44
C ALA A 15 7.95 23.42 47.78
N SER A 16 8.29 24.47 48.55
CA SER A 16 7.64 24.78 49.84
C SER A 16 6.19 25.21 49.65
N LEU A 17 5.90 26.00 48.59
CA LEU A 17 4.54 26.40 48.16
C LEU A 17 3.66 25.20 47.78
N LEU A 18 4.21 24.29 47.00
CA LEU A 18 3.51 23.06 46.58
C LEU A 18 3.24 22.15 47.78
N TRP A 19 4.18 22.11 48.74
CA TRP A 19 3.99 21.32 49.97
C TRP A 19 2.92 21.89 50.89
N GLY A 20 2.74 23.19 50.91
CA GLY A 20 1.67 23.89 51.69
C GLY A 20 0.27 23.55 51.12
N GLU A 21 0.11 23.58 49.81
CA GLU A 21 -1.18 23.33 49.11
C GLU A 21 -1.37 21.87 48.69
N ARG A 22 -0.62 20.91 49.29
CA ARG A 22 -0.66 19.48 48.94
C ARG A 22 -2.07 18.89 48.95
N LYS A 23 -2.95 19.36 49.88
CA LYS A 23 -4.34 18.88 49.95
C LYS A 23 -5.17 19.24 48.70
N PHE A 24 -4.93 20.42 48.14
CA PHE A 24 -5.58 20.86 46.90
C PHE A 24 -5.08 20.04 45.70
N ILE A 25 -3.77 19.86 45.58
CA ILE A 25 -3.14 19.07 44.51
C ILE A 25 -3.65 17.61 44.53
N ILE A 26 -3.66 16.97 45.72
CA ILE A 26 -4.15 15.60 45.89
C ILE A 26 -5.63 15.50 45.51
N LYS A 27 -6.51 16.42 45.94
CA LYS A 27 -7.92 16.43 45.55
C LYS A 27 -8.08 16.54 44.04
N THR A 28 -7.36 17.44 43.40
CA THR A 28 -7.39 17.62 41.94
C THR A 28 -6.89 16.34 41.22
N CYS A 29 -5.80 15.72 41.69
CA CYS A 29 -5.29 14.47 41.13
C CYS A 29 -6.29 13.33 41.27
N VAL A 30 -7.01 13.22 42.38
CA VAL A 30 -8.06 12.21 42.56
C VAL A 30 -9.23 12.41 41.60
N VAL A 31 -9.67 13.65 41.41
CA VAL A 31 -10.73 13.97 40.45
C VAL A 31 -10.28 13.65 39.02
N VAL A 32 -9.07 14.06 38.64
CA VAL A 32 -8.50 13.74 37.32
C VAL A 32 -8.33 12.25 37.13
N LEU A 33 -7.92 11.50 38.16
CA LEU A 33 -7.80 10.03 38.12
C LEU A 33 -9.14 9.37 37.81
N VAL A 34 -10.23 9.77 38.49
CA VAL A 34 -11.56 9.25 38.23
C VAL A 34 -11.99 9.53 36.79
N PHE A 35 -11.82 10.77 36.33
CA PHE A 35 -12.09 11.15 34.93
C PHE A 35 -11.24 10.35 33.96
N ALA A 36 -9.95 10.19 34.20
CA ALA A 36 -9.03 9.42 33.35
C ALA A 36 -9.43 7.93 33.24
N ILE A 37 -9.87 7.33 34.35
CA ILE A 37 -10.38 5.95 34.36
C ILE A 37 -11.64 5.84 33.50
N VAL A 38 -12.63 6.69 33.71
CA VAL A 38 -13.87 6.70 32.93
C VAL A 38 -13.58 6.91 31.44
N TYR A 39 -12.68 7.83 31.11
CA TYR A 39 -12.26 8.08 29.73
C TYR A 39 -11.56 6.86 29.12
N ALA A 40 -10.61 6.24 29.82
CA ALA A 40 -9.85 5.10 29.31
C ALA A 40 -10.74 3.85 29.08
N PHE A 41 -11.77 3.65 29.92
CA PHE A 41 -12.72 2.55 29.74
C PHE A 41 -13.76 2.83 28.66
N SER A 42 -14.02 4.09 28.34
CA SER A 42 -14.92 4.50 27.27
C SER A 42 -14.41 4.16 25.86
N LEU A 43 -13.09 4.07 25.66
CA LEU A 43 -12.49 3.79 24.37
C LEU A 43 -12.63 2.30 24.00
N PRO A 44 -13.09 1.97 22.78
CA PRO A 44 -13.18 0.58 22.32
C PRO A 44 -11.78 -0.04 22.22
N ARG A 45 -11.71 -1.34 22.49
CA ARG A 45 -10.47 -2.11 22.29
C ARG A 45 -10.25 -2.33 20.80
N THR A 46 -9.00 -2.27 20.36
CA THR A 46 -8.60 -2.58 18.99
C THR A 46 -7.51 -3.65 19.00
N TYR A 47 -7.55 -4.49 17.98
CA TYR A 47 -6.63 -5.60 17.77
C TYR A 47 -5.91 -5.38 16.44
N THR A 48 -4.60 -5.49 16.45
CA THR A 48 -3.77 -5.34 15.26
C THR A 48 -3.13 -6.69 14.95
N VAL A 49 -3.35 -7.17 13.74
CA VAL A 49 -2.72 -8.39 13.20
C VAL A 49 -1.78 -8.00 12.10
N GLY A 50 -0.66 -8.70 11.98
CA GLY A 50 0.32 -8.47 10.94
C GLY A 50 0.72 -9.76 10.24
N VAL A 51 1.09 -9.62 8.97
CA VAL A 51 1.72 -10.63 8.13
C VAL A 51 3.00 -10.04 7.58
N THR A 52 4.05 -10.84 7.52
CA THR A 52 5.33 -10.45 6.94
C THR A 52 5.56 -11.24 5.67
N LEU A 53 5.85 -10.53 4.58
CA LEU A 53 6.01 -11.08 3.25
C LEU A 53 7.42 -10.75 2.75
N ALA A 54 8.09 -11.74 2.15
CA ALA A 54 9.33 -11.51 1.41
C ALA A 54 8.99 -11.40 -0.08
N PRO A 55 9.43 -10.35 -0.79
CA PRO A 55 9.30 -10.32 -2.23
C PRO A 55 10.12 -11.48 -2.79
N GLU A 56 9.58 -12.21 -3.75
CA GLU A 56 10.42 -13.12 -4.52
C GLU A 56 11.39 -12.27 -5.32
N ALA A 57 12.66 -12.38 -4.96
CA ALA A 57 13.72 -11.89 -5.83
C ALA A 57 13.56 -12.65 -7.14
N SER A 58 13.14 -11.96 -8.20
CA SER A 58 13.32 -12.50 -9.55
C SER A 58 14.78 -12.96 -9.60
N ASN A 59 15.00 -14.26 -9.80
CA ASN A 59 16.33 -14.84 -9.83
C ASN A 59 17.09 -14.22 -11.00
N SER A 60 17.58 -13.02 -10.77
CA SER A 60 18.47 -12.28 -11.68
C SER A 60 19.83 -12.99 -11.86
N SER A 61 20.08 -14.09 -11.13
CA SER A 61 21.32 -14.84 -11.26
C SER A 61 21.46 -15.57 -12.60
N LEU A 62 20.37 -16.09 -13.17
CA LEU A 62 20.39 -16.68 -14.51
C LEU A 62 20.27 -15.62 -15.60
N THR A 63 19.48 -14.59 -15.37
CA THR A 63 19.33 -13.44 -16.28
C THR A 63 20.54 -12.51 -16.20
N GLY A 64 21.19 -12.42 -15.02
CA GLY A 64 22.37 -11.59 -14.80
C GLY A 64 23.57 -12.05 -15.64
N SER A 65 23.81 -13.34 -15.77
CA SER A 65 24.92 -13.86 -16.61
C SER A 65 24.61 -13.77 -18.11
N ILE A 66 23.37 -14.02 -18.52
CA ILE A 66 22.92 -13.88 -19.90
C ILE A 66 22.73 -12.40 -20.28
N GLY A 67 22.22 -11.58 -19.35
CA GLY A 67 22.10 -10.13 -19.53
C GLY A 67 23.48 -9.46 -19.63
N ALA A 68 24.43 -9.82 -18.78
CA ALA A 68 25.79 -9.30 -18.84
C ALA A 68 26.54 -9.75 -20.12
N LEU A 69 26.27 -10.95 -20.62
CA LEU A 69 26.79 -11.41 -21.90
C LEU A 69 26.15 -10.68 -23.09
N ALA A 70 24.87 -10.39 -23.01
CA ALA A 70 24.15 -9.61 -24.02
C ALA A 70 24.60 -8.14 -24.05
N ASP A 71 24.86 -7.53 -22.88
CA ASP A 71 25.45 -6.19 -22.77
C ASP A 71 26.88 -6.14 -23.29
N MET A 72 27.71 -7.18 -23.00
CA MET A 72 29.05 -7.31 -23.57
C MET A 72 29.03 -7.51 -25.09
N ALA A 73 28.00 -8.16 -25.61
CA ALA A 73 27.82 -8.35 -27.05
C ALA A 73 27.27 -7.09 -27.77
N GLY A 74 27.07 -5.98 -27.06
CA GLY A 74 26.55 -4.74 -27.63
C GLY A 74 25.09 -4.80 -28.07
N LEU A 75 24.37 -5.83 -27.63
CA LEU A 75 22.97 -6.05 -28.02
C LEU A 75 21.99 -5.21 -27.18
N GLY A 76 22.47 -4.36 -26.28
CA GLY A 76 21.69 -3.28 -25.62
C GLY A 76 20.39 -3.71 -24.90
N PHE A 77 20.21 -4.99 -24.59
CA PHE A 77 19.01 -5.49 -23.89
C PHE A 77 19.05 -5.25 -22.38
N GLY A 78 20.05 -4.54 -21.91
CA GLY A 78 20.36 -4.29 -20.51
C GLY A 78 19.56 -3.15 -19.89
N GLY A 79 18.26 -3.15 -19.98
CA GLY A 79 17.55 -2.04 -19.35
C GLY A 79 16.18 -2.33 -18.75
N ALA A 80 15.54 -3.43 -19.05
CA ALA A 80 14.12 -3.54 -18.71
C ALA A 80 13.62 -4.94 -18.31
N THR A 81 14.49 -5.81 -17.81
CA THR A 81 14.03 -7.10 -17.26
C THR A 81 13.64 -6.98 -15.78
N GLY A 82 13.68 -5.78 -15.21
CA GLY A 82 13.12 -5.51 -13.91
C GLY A 82 11.60 -5.67 -13.95
N ASP A 83 11.09 -6.50 -13.06
CA ASP A 83 9.68 -6.58 -12.78
C ASP A 83 9.14 -5.17 -12.54
N ALA A 84 8.11 -4.77 -13.29
CA ALA A 84 7.66 -3.37 -13.33
C ALA A 84 7.00 -2.89 -12.04
N ILE A 85 6.81 -3.79 -11.06
CA ILE A 85 6.25 -3.45 -9.75
C ILE A 85 7.29 -3.73 -8.67
N TYR A 86 7.93 -2.67 -8.20
CA TYR A 86 8.79 -2.72 -7.04
C TYR A 86 7.94 -2.78 -5.76
N PRO A 87 8.39 -3.48 -4.71
CA PRO A 87 7.67 -3.55 -3.44
C PRO A 87 7.31 -2.20 -2.82
N GLU A 88 8.07 -1.14 -3.12
CA GLU A 88 7.80 0.23 -2.65
C GLU A 88 6.46 0.80 -3.13
N ILE A 89 5.88 0.27 -4.21
CA ILE A 89 4.60 0.71 -4.76
C ILE A 89 3.41 0.03 -4.04
N TYR A 90 3.64 -1.06 -3.32
CA TYR A 90 2.55 -1.81 -2.67
C TYR A 90 1.70 -0.99 -1.68
N PRO A 91 2.28 -0.09 -0.85
CA PRO A 91 1.48 0.78 0.02
C PRO A 91 0.52 1.69 -0.77
N GLU A 92 0.95 2.18 -1.94
CA GLU A 92 0.13 3.03 -2.81
C GLU A 92 -0.98 2.23 -3.49
N LEU A 93 -0.65 1.02 -3.97
CA LEU A 93 -1.62 0.11 -4.56
C LEU A 93 -2.75 -0.24 -3.56
N ILE A 94 -2.39 -0.63 -2.33
CA ILE A 94 -3.35 -0.92 -1.26
C ILE A 94 -4.17 0.33 -0.89
N GLY A 95 -3.56 1.52 -0.98
CA GLY A 95 -4.21 2.81 -0.73
C GLY A 95 -5.12 3.30 -1.84
N SER A 96 -5.15 2.64 -3.00
CA SER A 96 -5.98 3.02 -4.14
C SER A 96 -7.46 2.77 -3.85
N LYS A 97 -8.34 3.63 -4.40
CA LYS A 97 -9.79 3.48 -4.18
C LYS A 97 -10.34 2.19 -4.80
N GLU A 98 -9.77 1.76 -5.90
CA GLU A 98 -10.14 0.55 -6.61
C GLU A 98 -9.89 -0.68 -5.71
N PHE A 99 -8.70 -0.81 -5.16
CA PHE A 99 -8.34 -1.88 -4.24
C PHE A 99 -9.23 -1.87 -2.98
N LEU A 100 -9.49 -0.69 -2.40
CA LEU A 100 -10.31 -0.57 -1.19
C LEU A 100 -11.77 -0.97 -1.43
N VAL A 101 -12.33 -0.66 -2.61
CA VAL A 101 -13.69 -1.05 -2.99
C VAL A 101 -13.78 -2.56 -3.22
N ASP A 102 -12.74 -3.17 -3.78
CA ASP A 102 -12.69 -4.63 -3.97
C ASP A 102 -12.70 -5.42 -2.65
N LEU A 103 -12.30 -4.78 -1.54
CA LEU A 103 -12.40 -5.36 -0.20
C LEU A 103 -13.83 -5.31 0.40
N PHE A 104 -14.74 -4.46 -0.09
CA PHE A 104 -16.06 -4.24 0.52
C PHE A 104 -16.94 -5.48 0.58
N PRO A 105 -17.03 -6.33 -0.47
CA PRO A 105 -17.86 -7.52 -0.44
C PRO A 105 -17.28 -8.66 0.42
N THR A 106 -16.07 -8.50 0.97
CA THR A 106 -15.43 -9.56 1.76
C THR A 106 -16.29 -9.98 2.95
N PRO A 107 -16.62 -11.27 3.08
CA PRO A 107 -17.36 -11.78 4.21
C PRO A 107 -16.46 -11.80 5.45
N VAL A 108 -16.92 -11.18 6.53
CA VAL A 108 -16.26 -11.17 7.83
C VAL A 108 -17.14 -11.81 8.90
N LYS A 109 -16.51 -12.57 9.80
CA LYS A 109 -17.16 -13.20 10.96
C LYS A 109 -16.63 -12.56 12.23
N LEU A 110 -17.53 -12.27 13.16
CA LEU A 110 -17.15 -11.82 14.50
C LEU A 110 -16.80 -13.01 15.38
N LEU A 111 -15.92 -12.79 16.36
CA LEU A 111 -15.48 -13.84 17.30
C LEU A 111 -16.65 -14.47 18.07
N ASN A 112 -17.70 -13.70 18.33
CA ASN A 112 -18.91 -14.19 19.01
C ASN A 112 -19.81 -15.10 18.15
N GLY A 113 -19.42 -15.38 16.90
CA GLY A 113 -20.01 -16.44 16.06
C GLY A 113 -21.34 -16.13 15.37
N ASP A 114 -22.13 -15.17 15.86
CA ASP A 114 -23.53 -14.98 15.45
C ASP A 114 -23.72 -14.08 14.21
N ILE A 115 -22.72 -13.29 13.86
CA ILE A 115 -22.87 -12.30 12.78
C ILE A 115 -21.86 -12.57 11.66
N GLN A 116 -22.39 -13.01 10.52
CA GLN A 116 -21.67 -13.01 9.24
C GLN A 116 -22.16 -11.82 8.44
N THR A 117 -21.23 -10.92 8.08
CA THR A 117 -21.57 -9.69 7.38
C THR A 117 -20.44 -9.33 6.39
N THR A 118 -20.68 -8.40 5.50
CA THR A 118 -19.62 -7.88 4.62
C THR A 118 -18.76 -6.86 5.39
N LEU A 119 -17.51 -6.66 4.93
CA LEU A 119 -16.64 -5.62 5.50
C LEU A 119 -17.32 -4.24 5.48
N TYR A 120 -18.06 -3.93 4.40
CA TYR A 120 -18.80 -2.68 4.28
C TYR A 120 -19.83 -2.51 5.39
N ASP A 121 -20.67 -3.51 5.62
CA ASP A 121 -21.68 -3.47 6.68
C ASP A 121 -21.08 -3.51 8.09
N TYR A 122 -19.96 -4.20 8.27
CA TYR A 122 -19.20 -4.20 9.51
C TYR A 122 -18.72 -2.79 9.87
N GLN A 123 -18.10 -2.09 8.91
CA GLN A 123 -17.62 -0.71 9.12
C GLN A 123 -18.79 0.27 9.35
N ARG A 124 -19.92 0.04 8.71
CA ARG A 124 -21.10 0.93 8.81
C ARG A 124 -21.88 0.77 10.12
N LYS A 125 -22.10 -0.48 10.57
CA LYS A 125 -23.11 -0.79 11.62
C LYS A 125 -22.50 -1.36 12.90
N HIS A 126 -21.36 -2.04 12.83
CA HIS A 126 -20.84 -2.84 13.95
C HIS A 126 -19.63 -2.23 14.66
N GLN A 127 -19.23 -1.01 14.31
CA GLN A 127 -18.17 -0.31 15.04
C GLN A 127 -18.70 0.33 16.32
N LYS A 128 -18.06 -0.02 17.44
CA LYS A 128 -18.33 0.63 18.75
C LYS A 128 -17.67 2.01 18.77
N ILE A 129 -18.45 3.02 19.03
CA ILE A 129 -18.02 4.41 19.17
C ILE A 129 -18.01 4.76 20.65
N ALA A 130 -17.05 5.56 21.12
CA ALA A 130 -17.03 6.04 22.50
C ALA A 130 -18.29 6.86 22.80
N TRP A 131 -18.88 6.68 24.00
CA TRP A 131 -20.16 7.29 24.35
C TRP A 131 -20.18 8.83 24.23
N TRP A 132 -19.07 9.49 24.54
CA TRP A 132 -18.95 10.94 24.40
C TRP A 132 -18.90 11.40 22.92
N MET A 133 -18.56 10.54 22.00
CA MET A 133 -18.55 10.79 20.57
C MET A 133 -19.98 10.77 19.99
N TYR A 134 -20.95 10.15 20.70
CA TYR A 134 -22.37 10.23 20.33
C TYR A 134 -22.90 11.67 20.36
N SER A 135 -22.40 12.52 21.25
CA SER A 135 -22.76 13.95 21.29
C SER A 135 -22.31 14.68 20.01
N VAL A 136 -21.11 14.36 19.50
CA VAL A 136 -20.58 14.92 18.24
C VAL A 136 -21.35 14.36 17.04
N VAL A 137 -21.66 13.07 17.04
CA VAL A 137 -22.47 12.44 15.99
C VAL A 137 -23.87 13.02 15.96
N TRP A 138 -24.48 13.28 17.12
CA TRP A 138 -25.79 13.90 17.25
C TRP A 138 -25.77 15.36 16.77
N ALA A 139 -24.76 16.15 17.16
CA ALA A 139 -24.54 17.50 16.66
C ALA A 139 -24.37 17.54 15.13
N ASN A 140 -23.60 16.62 14.56
CA ASN A 140 -23.43 16.49 13.11
C ASN A 140 -24.73 16.07 12.40
N LYS A 141 -25.56 15.21 13.02
CA LYS A 141 -26.89 14.87 12.50
C LYS A 141 -27.81 16.09 12.52
N PHE A 142 -27.77 16.89 13.58
CA PHE A 142 -28.56 18.12 13.72
C PHE A 142 -28.15 19.16 12.66
N VAL A 143 -26.83 19.34 12.43
CA VAL A 143 -26.32 20.23 11.37
C VAL A 143 -26.70 19.72 9.96
N LYS A 144 -26.69 18.41 9.75
CA LYS A 144 -27.15 17.82 8.48
C LYS A 144 -28.64 17.99 8.27
N TRP A 145 -29.45 17.91 9.33
CA TRP A 145 -30.89 18.17 9.28
C TRP A 145 -31.20 19.65 8.93
N MET A 146 -30.41 20.58 9.48
CA MET A 146 -30.54 22.03 9.16
C MET A 146 -30.08 22.38 7.73
N LYS A 147 -29.11 21.65 7.16
CA LYS A 147 -28.57 21.91 5.80
C LYS A 147 -29.35 21.27 4.65
N GLY A 148 -30.51 20.63 4.96
CA GLY A 148 -31.31 19.93 3.94
C GLY A 148 -30.62 18.63 3.43
N LYS A 149 -31.45 17.67 2.98
CA LYS A 149 -30.95 16.41 2.43
C LYS A 149 -30.09 16.70 1.19
N PRO A 150 -28.80 16.31 1.14
CA PRO A 150 -28.10 16.25 -0.14
C PRO A 150 -28.83 15.24 -1.02
N ALA A 151 -29.03 15.58 -2.28
CA ALA A 151 -29.63 14.70 -3.27
C ALA A 151 -28.88 13.35 -3.24
N ASN A 152 -29.61 12.29 -2.96
CA ASN A 152 -29.13 10.91 -2.95
C ASN A 152 -28.98 10.49 -4.41
N THR A 153 -27.85 10.78 -5.02
CA THR A 153 -27.51 10.30 -6.35
C THR A 153 -26.85 8.94 -6.15
N GLY A 154 -27.64 7.87 -6.35
CA GLY A 154 -27.10 6.51 -6.48
C GLY A 154 -27.67 5.46 -5.54
N ASN A 155 -29.00 5.22 -5.59
CA ASN A 155 -29.55 3.90 -5.29
C ASN A 155 -29.55 3.07 -6.60
N GLY A 156 -28.36 2.66 -7.01
CA GLY A 156 -28.20 1.64 -8.04
C GLY A 156 -27.97 0.29 -7.37
N THR A 157 -28.82 -0.68 -7.60
CA THR A 157 -28.64 -2.11 -7.34
C THR A 157 -27.53 -2.74 -8.22
N GLY A 158 -26.68 -1.92 -8.82
CA GLY A 158 -25.46 -2.32 -9.52
C GLY A 158 -24.25 -2.19 -8.59
N GLY A 159 -23.24 -3.03 -8.79
CA GLY A 159 -22.03 -3.08 -7.98
C GLY A 159 -21.42 -1.71 -7.71
N ILE A 160 -20.72 -1.59 -6.58
CA ILE A 160 -20.09 -0.33 -6.17
C ILE A 160 -19.05 0.04 -7.22
N ASN A 161 -19.24 1.17 -7.90
CA ASN A 161 -18.33 1.64 -8.94
C ASN A 161 -17.20 2.48 -8.29
N PRO A 162 -15.92 2.06 -8.38
CA PRO A 162 -14.79 2.78 -7.80
C PRO A 162 -14.64 4.20 -8.33
N PHE A 163 -15.10 4.45 -9.57
CA PHE A 163 -15.03 5.76 -10.21
C PHE A 163 -16.06 6.76 -9.67
N MET A 164 -17.23 6.28 -9.19
CA MET A 164 -18.31 7.14 -8.68
C MET A 164 -18.77 6.70 -7.30
N LEU A 165 -17.97 6.92 -6.29
CA LEU A 165 -18.31 6.61 -4.90
C LEU A 165 -19.25 7.66 -4.32
N THR A 166 -20.25 7.22 -3.56
CA THR A 166 -21.05 8.10 -2.71
C THR A 166 -20.20 8.63 -1.55
N LYS A 167 -20.62 9.73 -0.92
CA LYS A 167 -19.92 10.28 0.25
C LYS A 167 -19.78 9.26 1.39
N GLU A 168 -20.77 8.40 1.58
CA GLU A 168 -20.75 7.35 2.58
C GLU A 168 -19.73 6.26 2.22
N GLN A 169 -19.73 5.81 0.97
CA GLN A 169 -18.78 4.81 0.46
C GLN A 169 -17.33 5.32 0.53
N SER A 170 -17.10 6.59 0.15
CA SER A 170 -15.78 7.20 0.28
C SER A 170 -15.31 7.27 1.73
N ALA A 171 -16.19 7.66 2.67
CA ALA A 171 -15.85 7.71 4.09
C ALA A 171 -15.52 6.30 4.65
N ILE A 172 -16.22 5.26 4.19
CA ILE A 172 -15.92 3.87 4.57
C ILE A 172 -14.59 3.42 3.96
N ALA A 173 -14.31 3.76 2.69
CA ALA A 173 -13.02 3.46 2.07
C ALA A 173 -11.85 4.12 2.83
N ASP A 174 -12.00 5.39 3.19
CA ASP A 174 -11.00 6.11 3.98
C ASP A 174 -10.81 5.50 5.38
N ALA A 175 -11.90 5.03 6.01
CA ALA A 175 -11.82 4.32 7.29
C ALA A 175 -11.11 2.96 7.16
N VAL A 176 -11.38 2.20 6.09
CA VAL A 176 -10.67 0.95 5.81
C VAL A 176 -9.19 1.22 5.56
N LYS A 177 -8.87 2.24 4.75
CA LYS A 177 -7.49 2.68 4.48
C LYS A 177 -6.74 3.03 5.77
N ALA A 178 -7.36 3.77 6.67
CA ALA A 178 -6.76 4.16 7.95
C ALA A 178 -6.46 2.95 8.87
N ASN A 179 -7.18 1.85 8.69
CA ASN A 179 -6.98 0.61 9.43
C ASN A 179 -5.90 -0.31 8.83
N ILE A 180 -5.48 -0.06 7.58
CA ILE A 180 -4.43 -0.81 6.89
C ILE A 180 -3.10 -0.07 7.05
N MET A 181 -2.07 -0.78 7.46
CA MET A 181 -0.71 -0.28 7.49
C MET A 181 0.17 -1.23 6.69
N CYS A 182 0.70 -0.76 5.59
CA CYS A 182 1.69 -1.46 4.78
C CYS A 182 3.02 -0.71 4.83
N THR A 183 4.07 -1.40 5.23
CA THR A 183 5.42 -0.82 5.30
C THR A 183 6.40 -1.75 4.61
N VAL A 184 7.31 -1.18 3.85
CA VAL A 184 8.38 -1.89 3.16
C VAL A 184 9.72 -1.48 3.74
N ASP A 185 10.51 -2.44 4.16
CA ASP A 185 11.87 -2.18 4.60
C ASP A 185 12.78 -1.98 3.37
N LYS A 186 13.34 -0.79 3.23
CA LYS A 186 14.20 -0.43 2.09
C LYS A 186 15.50 -1.23 2.00
N LYS A 187 15.94 -1.85 3.09
CA LYS A 187 17.18 -2.63 3.10
C LYS A 187 16.97 -4.09 2.72
N THR A 188 15.88 -4.67 3.22
CA THR A 188 15.59 -6.10 3.06
C THR A 188 14.51 -6.36 2.02
N GLY A 189 13.77 -5.33 1.58
CA GLY A 189 12.59 -5.49 0.73
C GLY A 189 11.40 -6.14 1.43
N VAL A 190 11.53 -6.50 2.70
CA VAL A 190 10.49 -7.19 3.46
C VAL A 190 9.27 -6.29 3.63
N ILE A 191 8.10 -6.82 3.31
CA ILE A 191 6.83 -6.14 3.38
C ILE A 191 6.13 -6.55 4.66
N THR A 192 5.76 -5.59 5.50
CA THR A 192 4.94 -5.82 6.68
C THR A 192 3.56 -5.22 6.46
N LEU A 193 2.56 -6.08 6.36
CA LEU A 193 1.15 -5.72 6.22
C LEU A 193 0.45 -5.90 7.57
N ARG A 194 -0.23 -4.87 8.06
CA ARG A 194 -1.00 -4.89 9.32
C ARG A 194 -2.41 -4.37 9.09
N TYR A 195 -3.36 -4.97 9.79
CA TYR A 195 -4.74 -4.50 9.82
C TYR A 195 -5.21 -4.37 11.26
N THR A 196 -5.91 -3.29 11.55
CA THR A 196 -6.43 -3.00 12.90
C THR A 196 -7.96 -3.03 12.87
N ALA A 197 -8.58 -3.85 13.74
CA ALA A 197 -10.03 -3.92 13.89
C ALA A 197 -10.43 -3.98 15.37
N GLN A 198 -11.70 -3.78 15.66
CA GLN A 198 -12.25 -3.92 17.01
C GLN A 198 -12.50 -5.39 17.41
N ASP A 199 -12.57 -6.29 16.42
CA ASP A 199 -12.70 -7.73 16.62
C ASP A 199 -11.43 -8.44 16.17
N PRO A 200 -10.85 -9.35 16.99
CA PRO A 200 -9.59 -10.01 16.67
C PRO A 200 -9.70 -10.96 15.47
N LEU A 201 -10.86 -11.62 15.28
CA LEU A 201 -11.08 -12.51 14.15
C LEU A 201 -11.21 -11.73 12.84
N VAL A 202 -11.93 -10.60 12.87
CA VAL A 202 -12.02 -9.69 11.71
C VAL A 202 -10.63 -9.16 11.34
N ALA A 203 -9.80 -8.79 12.33
CA ALA A 203 -8.44 -8.32 12.05
C ALA A 203 -7.58 -9.38 11.33
N ALA A 204 -7.62 -10.63 11.80
CA ALA A 204 -6.88 -11.73 11.22
C ALA A 204 -7.38 -12.14 9.83
N THR A 205 -8.72 -12.20 9.66
CA THR A 205 -9.33 -12.51 8.35
C THR A 205 -8.98 -11.43 7.32
N MET A 206 -9.11 -10.16 7.69
CA MET A 206 -8.85 -9.05 6.78
C MET A 206 -7.38 -8.96 6.33
N VAL A 207 -6.42 -9.20 7.22
CA VAL A 207 -5.00 -9.23 6.83
C VAL A 207 -4.74 -10.31 5.77
N ASN A 208 -5.33 -11.50 5.93
CA ASN A 208 -5.19 -12.57 4.95
C ASN A 208 -5.84 -12.18 3.61
N VAL A 209 -7.08 -11.66 3.65
CA VAL A 209 -7.77 -11.23 2.42
C VAL A 209 -7.00 -10.11 1.70
N ILE A 210 -6.50 -9.11 2.44
CA ILE A 210 -5.71 -8.03 1.84
C ILE A 210 -4.43 -8.60 1.20
N LYS A 211 -3.75 -9.55 1.86
CA LYS A 211 -2.58 -10.24 1.30
C LYS A 211 -2.95 -10.99 0.01
N ASP A 212 -4.04 -11.76 0.02
CA ASP A 212 -4.46 -12.56 -1.14
C ASP A 212 -4.89 -11.65 -2.31
N LYS A 213 -5.65 -10.59 -2.02
CA LYS A 213 -6.02 -9.59 -3.02
C LYS A 213 -4.82 -8.83 -3.59
N LEU A 214 -3.87 -8.45 -2.74
CA LEU A 214 -2.62 -7.83 -3.19
C LEU A 214 -1.87 -8.75 -4.16
N GLN A 215 -1.78 -10.04 -3.83
CA GLN A 215 -1.16 -11.03 -4.70
C GLN A 215 -1.91 -11.15 -6.03
N GLU A 216 -3.23 -11.23 -6.01
CA GLU A 216 -4.08 -11.29 -7.19
C GLU A 216 -3.85 -10.08 -8.12
N HIS A 217 -3.91 -8.86 -7.60
CA HIS A 217 -3.68 -7.62 -8.38
C HIS A 217 -2.28 -7.56 -8.99
N ILE A 218 -1.24 -7.97 -8.25
CA ILE A 218 0.13 -7.98 -8.77
C ILE A 218 0.30 -9.01 -9.87
N VAL A 219 -0.23 -10.22 -9.69
CA VAL A 219 -0.18 -11.29 -10.69
C VAL A 219 -0.96 -10.89 -11.93
N GLU A 220 -2.14 -10.31 -11.78
CA GLU A 220 -2.95 -9.81 -12.90
C GLU A 220 -2.21 -8.73 -13.70
N TYR A 221 -1.60 -7.76 -13.03
CA TYR A 221 -0.80 -6.72 -13.68
C TYR A 221 0.40 -7.31 -14.45
N ARG A 222 1.16 -8.22 -13.84
CA ARG A 222 2.29 -8.92 -14.47
C ARG A 222 1.82 -9.69 -15.70
N THR A 223 0.73 -10.43 -15.57
CA THR A 223 0.16 -11.23 -16.66
C THR A 223 -0.36 -10.33 -17.79
N CYS A 224 -1.02 -9.22 -17.47
CA CYS A 224 -1.49 -8.26 -18.47
C CYS A 224 -0.32 -7.66 -19.25
N LYS A 225 0.75 -7.24 -18.57
CA LYS A 225 1.97 -6.74 -19.21
C LYS A 225 2.62 -7.81 -20.09
N ALA A 226 2.81 -9.00 -19.55
CA ALA A 226 3.41 -10.11 -20.29
C ALA A 226 2.63 -10.48 -21.57
N ARG A 227 1.29 -10.41 -21.52
CA ARG A 227 0.43 -10.60 -22.70
C ARG A 227 0.60 -9.49 -23.74
N ASN A 228 0.74 -8.25 -23.30
CA ASN A 228 0.98 -7.12 -24.21
C ASN A 228 2.36 -7.22 -24.87
N ASP A 229 3.38 -7.57 -24.09
CA ASP A 229 4.72 -7.81 -24.60
C ASP A 229 4.73 -8.98 -25.61
N LEU A 230 4.00 -10.07 -25.31
CA LEU A 230 3.86 -11.20 -26.23
C LEU A 230 3.26 -10.76 -27.57
N LYS A 231 2.16 -10.01 -27.57
CA LYS A 231 1.55 -9.52 -28.82
C LYS A 231 2.50 -8.64 -29.63
N TYR A 232 3.27 -7.79 -28.94
CA TYR A 232 4.27 -6.96 -29.59
C TYR A 232 5.37 -7.79 -30.28
N PHE A 233 5.94 -8.78 -29.57
CA PHE A 233 6.98 -9.63 -30.12
C PHE A 233 6.46 -10.61 -31.17
N GLU A 234 5.19 -11.03 -31.12
CA GLU A 234 4.55 -11.80 -32.18
C GLU A 234 4.49 -10.98 -33.47
N ALA A 235 4.00 -9.74 -33.40
CA ALA A 235 3.93 -8.86 -34.56
C ALA A 235 5.34 -8.55 -35.12
N LEU A 236 6.32 -8.27 -34.27
CA LEU A 236 7.70 -8.03 -34.67
C LEU A 236 8.34 -9.25 -35.36
N CYS A 237 8.09 -10.45 -34.85
CA CYS A 237 8.58 -11.70 -35.45
C CYS A 237 7.93 -11.97 -36.82
N ASP A 238 6.64 -11.70 -36.96
CA ASP A 238 5.93 -11.85 -38.24
C ASP A 238 6.42 -10.86 -39.28
N GLU A 239 6.68 -9.59 -38.87
CA GLU A 239 7.27 -8.57 -39.76
C GLU A 239 8.67 -8.97 -40.21
N ALA A 240 9.55 -9.33 -39.26
CA ALA A 240 10.93 -9.76 -39.58
C ALA A 240 10.95 -11.00 -40.49
N ARG A 241 9.98 -11.93 -40.32
CA ARG A 241 9.80 -13.10 -41.18
C ARG A 241 9.39 -12.70 -42.61
N ALA A 242 8.46 -11.76 -42.74
CA ALA A 242 8.02 -11.26 -44.05
C ALA A 242 9.17 -10.57 -44.78
N ASP A 243 9.97 -9.77 -44.08
CA ASP A 243 11.15 -9.09 -44.66
C ASP A 243 12.22 -10.10 -45.10
N TYR A 244 12.46 -11.15 -44.30
CA TYR A 244 13.39 -12.21 -44.67
C TYR A 244 12.92 -12.94 -45.93
N ILE A 245 11.66 -13.33 -46.05
CA ILE A 245 11.09 -13.99 -47.23
C ILE A 245 11.20 -13.06 -48.45
N LYS A 246 10.88 -11.78 -48.30
CA LYS A 246 10.99 -10.80 -49.36
C LYS A 246 12.42 -10.59 -49.86
N ALA A 247 13.41 -10.51 -48.94
CA ALA A 247 14.79 -10.45 -49.28
C ALA A 247 15.28 -11.69 -50.06
N GLN A 248 14.83 -12.89 -49.61
CA GLN A 248 15.11 -14.12 -50.33
C GLN A 248 14.54 -14.18 -51.76
N GLU A 249 13.27 -13.73 -51.94
CA GLU A 249 12.60 -13.66 -53.23
C GLU A 249 13.34 -12.73 -54.19
N ILE A 250 13.77 -11.54 -53.72
CA ILE A 250 14.53 -10.57 -54.52
C ILE A 250 15.87 -11.14 -54.92
N PHE A 251 16.61 -11.78 -53.98
CA PHE A 251 17.90 -12.42 -54.26
C PHE A 251 17.72 -13.56 -55.27
N ALA A 252 16.75 -14.44 -55.08
CA ALA A 252 16.48 -15.57 -56.00
C ALA A 252 16.14 -15.10 -57.41
N ALA A 253 15.21 -14.12 -57.55
CA ALA A 253 14.81 -13.56 -58.85
C ALA A 253 16.02 -12.88 -59.56
N PHE A 254 16.87 -12.18 -58.84
CA PHE A 254 18.08 -11.58 -59.40
C PHE A 254 19.10 -12.62 -59.86
N SER A 255 19.33 -13.64 -59.03
CA SER A 255 20.24 -14.76 -59.34
C SER A 255 19.78 -15.54 -60.56
N ASP A 256 18.46 -15.82 -60.67
CA ASP A 256 17.90 -16.56 -61.81
C ASP A 256 17.98 -15.76 -63.12
N SER A 257 17.79 -14.47 -63.08
CA SER A 257 17.82 -13.59 -64.26
C SER A 257 19.25 -13.36 -64.82
N HIS A 258 20.29 -13.56 -64.00
CA HIS A 258 21.65 -13.27 -64.36
C HIS A 258 22.57 -14.55 -64.38
N LYS A 259 21.98 -15.73 -64.54
CA LYS A 259 22.75 -16.98 -64.64
C LYS A 259 23.73 -16.93 -65.80
N GLY A 260 25.04 -16.98 -65.46
CA GLY A 260 26.12 -16.94 -66.45
C GLY A 260 26.70 -15.57 -66.78
N ALA A 261 26.24 -14.48 -66.22
CA ALA A 261 26.82 -13.17 -66.42
C ALA A 261 28.11 -12.99 -65.61
N MET A 262 29.24 -12.79 -66.32
CA MET A 262 30.57 -12.59 -65.71
C MET A 262 30.88 -11.08 -65.49
N LEU A 263 29.90 -10.21 -65.38
CA LEU A 263 30.11 -8.78 -65.17
C LEU A 263 30.35 -8.49 -63.69
N GLN A 264 31.42 -7.74 -63.38
CA GLN A 264 31.76 -7.34 -62.01
C GLN A 264 30.67 -6.56 -61.30
N SER A 265 29.86 -5.80 -61.98
CA SER A 265 28.70 -5.08 -61.47
C SER A 265 27.60 -6.02 -60.96
N VAL A 266 27.38 -7.14 -61.71
CA VAL A 266 26.39 -8.16 -61.31
C VAL A 266 26.87 -8.89 -60.06
N ALA A 267 28.16 -9.24 -59.95
CA ALA A 267 28.76 -9.86 -58.81
C ALA A 267 28.65 -8.97 -57.52
N MET A 268 28.91 -7.66 -57.67
CA MET A 268 28.75 -6.70 -56.56
C MET A 268 27.28 -6.57 -56.11
N GLN A 269 26.32 -6.57 -57.03
CA GLN A 269 24.91 -6.47 -56.69
C GLN A 269 24.38 -7.75 -56.05
N MET A 270 24.85 -8.91 -56.51
CA MET A 270 24.58 -10.22 -55.90
C MET A 270 25.07 -10.27 -54.47
N SER A 271 26.31 -9.81 -54.21
CA SER A 271 26.87 -9.75 -52.84
C SER A 271 26.09 -8.80 -51.93
N ARG A 272 25.54 -7.67 -52.43
CA ARG A 272 24.67 -6.80 -51.66
C ARG A 272 23.37 -7.47 -51.28
N LEU A 273 22.70 -8.13 -52.23
CA LEU A 273 21.43 -8.81 -51.97
C LEU A 273 21.66 -10.02 -51.03
N GLU A 274 22.79 -10.71 -51.12
CA GLU A 274 23.15 -11.79 -50.18
C GLU A 274 23.32 -11.22 -48.75
N ASN A 275 23.99 -10.07 -48.60
CA ASN A 275 24.13 -9.37 -47.33
C ASN A 275 22.75 -8.95 -46.75
N ASP A 276 21.84 -8.45 -47.63
CA ASP A 276 20.48 -8.08 -47.22
C ASP A 276 19.69 -9.32 -46.69
N VAL A 277 19.80 -10.46 -47.38
CA VAL A 277 19.23 -11.76 -46.89
C VAL A 277 19.81 -12.12 -45.54
N MET A 278 21.13 -12.04 -45.39
CA MET A 278 21.82 -12.39 -44.14
C MET A 278 21.39 -11.48 -42.98
N LEU A 279 21.26 -10.16 -43.23
CA LEU A 279 20.77 -9.18 -42.23
C LEU A 279 19.33 -9.49 -41.87
N ALA A 280 18.44 -9.72 -42.82
CA ALA A 280 17.05 -10.05 -42.58
C ALA A 280 16.90 -11.39 -41.81
N GLN A 281 17.71 -12.37 -42.12
CA GLN A 281 17.79 -13.65 -41.38
C GLN A 281 18.21 -13.44 -39.93
N GLN A 282 19.20 -12.60 -39.68
CA GLN A 282 19.69 -12.28 -38.35
C GLN A 282 18.59 -11.59 -37.53
N ASN A 283 17.89 -10.61 -38.12
CA ASN A 283 16.77 -9.91 -37.48
C ASN A 283 15.63 -10.88 -37.12
N TYR A 284 15.25 -11.76 -38.05
CA TYR A 284 14.22 -12.78 -37.79
C TYR A 284 14.64 -13.76 -36.68
N SER A 285 15.91 -14.18 -36.67
CA SER A 285 16.44 -15.06 -35.62
C SER A 285 16.38 -14.41 -34.25
N GLN A 286 16.79 -13.13 -34.14
CA GLN A 286 16.70 -12.37 -32.89
C GLN A 286 15.24 -12.18 -32.41
N ALA A 287 14.34 -11.78 -33.33
CA ALA A 287 12.93 -11.60 -33.02
C ALA A 287 12.29 -12.93 -32.54
N SER A 288 12.62 -14.04 -33.19
CA SER A 288 12.14 -15.37 -32.82
C SER A 288 12.64 -15.82 -31.45
N GLN A 289 13.90 -15.57 -31.13
CA GLN A 289 14.46 -15.86 -29.78
C GLN A 289 13.76 -15.03 -28.71
N GLN A 290 13.55 -13.73 -28.96
CA GLN A 290 12.85 -12.85 -28.01
C GLN A 290 11.39 -13.27 -27.80
N LEU A 291 10.70 -13.69 -28.87
CA LEU A 291 9.34 -14.24 -28.77
C LEU A 291 9.29 -15.51 -27.90
N GLN A 292 10.24 -16.42 -28.05
CA GLN A 292 10.33 -17.63 -27.24
C GLN A 292 10.56 -17.29 -25.76
N LEU A 293 11.47 -16.35 -25.46
CA LEU A 293 11.72 -15.89 -24.08
C LEU A 293 10.46 -15.25 -23.47
N THR A 294 9.72 -14.46 -24.25
CA THR A 294 8.48 -13.83 -23.79
C THR A 294 7.37 -14.85 -23.53
N ARG A 295 7.27 -15.89 -24.37
CA ARG A 295 6.35 -17.02 -24.13
C ARG A 295 6.70 -17.78 -22.85
N ALA A 296 7.98 -18.05 -22.61
CA ALA A 296 8.43 -18.69 -21.37
C ALA A 296 8.08 -17.86 -20.14
N LYS A 297 8.29 -16.53 -20.17
CA LYS A 297 7.90 -15.62 -19.08
C LYS A 297 6.41 -15.64 -18.79
N LEU A 298 5.54 -15.73 -19.80
CA LEU A 298 4.08 -15.81 -19.59
C LEU A 298 3.68 -17.12 -18.90
N GLN A 299 4.41 -18.22 -19.11
CA GLN A 299 4.16 -19.52 -18.47
C GLN A 299 4.72 -19.59 -17.04
N GLU A 300 5.60 -18.69 -16.66
CA GLU A 300 6.20 -18.63 -15.33
C GLU A 300 5.19 -18.05 -14.33
N ASN A 301 4.44 -18.94 -13.67
CA ASN A 301 3.50 -18.58 -12.58
C ASN A 301 4.27 -18.40 -11.26
N THR A 302 5.16 -17.41 -11.17
CA THR A 302 5.83 -17.10 -9.91
C THR A 302 4.92 -16.29 -9.00
N PRO A 303 4.72 -16.70 -7.73
CA PRO A 303 4.01 -15.89 -6.75
C PRO A 303 4.74 -14.55 -6.57
N ALA A 304 3.99 -13.47 -6.29
CA ALA A 304 4.57 -12.14 -6.14
C ALA A 304 5.46 -12.00 -4.89
N PHE A 305 5.20 -12.83 -3.89
CA PHE A 305 5.92 -12.85 -2.61
C PHE A 305 5.71 -14.17 -1.87
N ALA A 306 6.68 -14.53 -1.02
CA ALA A 306 6.58 -15.63 -0.08
C ALA A 306 6.12 -15.14 1.30
N VAL A 307 5.30 -15.92 2.00
CA VAL A 307 4.83 -15.59 3.35
C VAL A 307 5.86 -16.02 4.37
N LEU A 308 6.53 -15.07 5.04
CA LEU A 308 7.48 -15.35 6.12
C LEU A 308 6.77 -15.61 7.45
N SER A 309 5.74 -14.82 7.75
CA SER A 309 4.94 -14.98 8.97
C SER A 309 3.47 -14.81 8.63
N GLY A 310 2.66 -15.80 8.95
CA GLY A 310 1.22 -15.79 8.72
C GLY A 310 0.44 -15.01 9.79
N ALA A 311 -0.81 -14.66 9.47
CA ALA A 311 -1.71 -14.02 10.43
C ALA A 311 -2.14 -14.99 11.53
N SER A 312 -2.10 -14.53 12.77
CA SER A 312 -2.66 -15.26 13.92
C SER A 312 -3.65 -14.36 14.67
N VAL A 313 -4.70 -14.95 15.21
CA VAL A 313 -5.69 -14.22 15.98
C VAL A 313 -5.08 -13.77 17.32
N PRO A 314 -5.03 -12.46 17.63
CA PRO A 314 -4.39 -11.95 18.82
C PRO A 314 -5.26 -12.17 20.05
N LEU A 315 -4.66 -12.67 21.14
CA LEU A 315 -5.34 -12.88 22.42
C LEU A 315 -5.49 -11.59 23.24
N LYS A 316 -4.62 -10.61 23.02
CA LYS A 316 -4.59 -9.35 23.78
C LYS A 316 -4.85 -8.15 22.86
N PRO A 317 -5.59 -7.14 23.33
CA PRO A 317 -5.80 -5.91 22.56
C PRO A 317 -4.49 -5.14 22.40
N SER A 318 -4.28 -4.59 21.19
CA SER A 318 -3.11 -3.79 20.86
C SER A 318 -3.22 -2.34 21.36
N ALA A 319 -4.45 -1.79 21.36
CA ALA A 319 -4.73 -0.41 21.81
C ALA A 319 -6.16 -0.31 22.39
N PRO A 320 -6.46 0.74 23.21
CA PRO A 320 -5.52 1.66 23.83
C PRO A 320 -4.77 1.02 25.01
N ARG A 321 -3.55 1.49 25.26
CA ARG A 321 -2.78 1.10 26.47
C ARG A 321 -3.33 1.87 27.67
N ARG A 322 -4.42 1.39 28.26
CA ARG A 322 -5.21 2.10 29.29
C ARG A 322 -4.37 2.58 30.46
N MET A 323 -3.46 1.77 31.00
CA MET A 323 -2.62 2.15 32.13
C MET A 323 -1.73 3.37 31.80
N PHE A 324 -1.07 3.36 30.62
CA PHE A 324 -0.25 4.50 30.20
C PHE A 324 -1.08 5.77 29.97
N MET A 325 -2.29 5.62 29.45
CA MET A 325 -3.18 6.76 29.19
C MET A 325 -3.64 7.40 30.51
N VAL A 326 -4.06 6.58 31.49
CA VAL A 326 -4.46 7.06 32.83
C VAL A 326 -3.27 7.75 33.52
N LEU A 327 -2.08 7.14 33.47
CA LEU A 327 -0.88 7.72 34.07
C LEU A 327 -0.54 9.07 33.44
N ALA A 328 -0.58 9.18 32.10
CA ALA A 328 -0.29 10.41 31.39
C ALA A 328 -1.29 11.54 31.74
N LEU A 329 -2.59 11.21 31.85
CA LEU A 329 -3.63 12.16 32.22
C LEU A 329 -3.47 12.64 33.67
N VAL A 330 -3.14 11.74 34.60
CA VAL A 330 -2.91 12.10 36.00
C VAL A 330 -1.66 12.98 36.15
N MET A 331 -0.58 12.66 35.43
CA MET A 331 0.62 13.52 35.38
C MET A 331 0.30 14.92 34.84
N MET A 332 -0.45 15.00 33.76
CA MET A 332 -0.90 16.29 33.19
C MET A 332 -1.77 17.08 34.20
N GLY A 333 -2.67 16.38 34.92
CA GLY A 333 -3.47 16.98 35.97
C GLY A 333 -2.64 17.49 37.15
N ALA A 334 -1.62 16.76 37.58
CA ALA A 334 -0.72 17.17 38.62
C ALA A 334 0.11 18.42 38.22
N PHE A 335 0.64 18.43 36.99
CA PHE A 335 1.32 19.62 36.46
C PHE A 335 0.40 20.83 36.37
N GLY A 336 -0.82 20.63 35.87
CA GLY A 336 -1.85 21.70 35.78
C GLY A 336 -2.22 22.26 37.15
N ALA A 337 -2.41 21.41 38.17
CA ALA A 337 -2.70 21.82 39.54
C ALA A 337 -1.52 22.60 40.16
N SER A 338 -0.30 22.14 39.93
CA SER A 338 0.92 22.79 40.41
C SER A 338 1.11 24.19 39.77
N ALA A 339 0.88 24.27 38.45
CA ALA A 339 0.95 25.55 37.74
C ALA A 339 -0.11 26.54 38.23
N TYR A 340 -1.34 26.06 38.49
CA TYR A 340 -2.43 26.89 39.02
C TYR A 340 -2.09 27.45 40.40
N VAL A 341 -1.55 26.63 41.30
CA VAL A 341 -1.12 27.07 42.66
C VAL A 341 -0.02 28.14 42.55
N TYR A 342 0.95 27.97 41.68
CA TYR A 342 2.02 28.93 41.44
C TYR A 342 1.51 30.27 40.89
N VAL A 343 0.61 30.24 39.87
CA VAL A 343 0.01 31.45 39.30
C VAL A 343 -0.85 32.19 40.33
N LYS A 344 -1.59 31.45 41.17
CA LYS A 344 -2.40 32.03 42.25
C LYS A 344 -1.54 32.76 43.26
N ASP A 345 -0.39 32.19 43.69
CA ASP A 345 0.53 32.82 44.61
C ASP A 345 1.18 34.09 44.02
N LEU A 346 1.54 34.07 42.73
CA LEU A 346 2.02 35.23 42.00
C LEU A 346 1.01 36.36 41.94
N LEU A 347 -0.29 36.06 41.74
CA LEU A 347 -1.36 37.04 41.69
C LEU A 347 -1.70 37.59 43.07
N GLN A 348 -1.42 36.87 44.16
CA GLN A 348 -1.61 37.33 45.53
C GLN A 348 -0.42 38.16 46.07
N LYS A 349 0.78 38.02 45.49
CA LYS A 349 1.97 38.79 45.81
C LYS A 349 2.11 40.11 45.05
N ASN A 350 1.28 40.32 44.00
CA ASN A 350 1.14 41.60 43.29
C ASN A 350 -0.05 42.38 43.80
#